data_0d01d1e72312b92350c4dddfbac097a5
#
_entry.id   0d01d1e72312b92350c4dddfbac097a5
#
_cell.length_a   1.000
_cell.length_b   1.000
_cell.length_c   1.000
_cell.angle_alpha   90.00
_cell.angle_beta   90.00
_cell.angle_gamma   90.00
#
_symmetry.space_group_name_H-M   'P 1'
#
loop_
_entity.id
_entity.type
_entity.pdbx_description
1 polymer ?
#
loop_
_entity_poly.entity_id
_entity_poly.type
_entity_poly.pdbx_seq_one_letter_code
_entity_poly.pdbx_strand_id
1 'polypeptide(L)'
;MSYFSTSVSEVIEGGVNLRGYSLAEIMKKATYTQGAFLSLTGRLPDEAETRLVDGVLTSLLDHGYVASTITAARYIASGNPQFIPAVAGGILAAGSNTLSPEHSFHLLDHTDELRGDGTFEEGAERVVEEYVSQKKRLPGFGHPTHKTSDFRADVLFDLAEELGLDGSSIKQIQAINRAFIAKTGKTNIPINIDGALAAIGRDLGWSANQTVAFAVLSVLPGLMAHVIEEIETGRPLRYIQDGDYVGEPLAKKL
;
A
#
# COMPACT_ATOMS: atom_id res chain seq x y z
N MET A 1 7.20 35.64 10.68
CA MET A 1 6.77 34.43 9.97
C MET A 1 6.69 33.28 10.97
N SER A 2 5.64 32.47 10.94
CA SER A 2 5.54 31.26 11.77
C SER A 2 6.62 30.27 11.34
N TYR A 3 7.29 29.60 12.30
CA TYR A 3 8.33 28.61 12.01
C TYR A 3 7.73 27.33 11.38
N PHE A 4 6.51 26.98 11.77
CA PHE A 4 5.71 25.90 11.19
C PHE A 4 4.31 26.41 10.86
N SER A 5 3.74 25.91 9.77
CA SER A 5 2.33 26.09 9.40
C SER A 5 1.70 24.74 9.07
N THR A 6 0.45 24.55 9.45
CA THR A 6 -0.32 23.34 9.13
C THR A 6 -1.78 23.70 8.86
N SER A 7 -2.41 22.97 7.96
CA SER A 7 -3.84 23.00 7.72
C SER A 7 -4.55 21.75 8.26
N VAL A 8 -3.82 20.86 8.95
CA VAL A 8 -4.35 19.58 9.43
C VAL A 8 -5.14 19.77 10.72
N SER A 9 -4.51 20.34 11.74
CA SER A 9 -5.14 20.50 13.04
C SER A 9 -4.60 21.70 13.80
N GLU A 10 -5.40 22.18 14.75
CA GLU A 10 -5.08 23.27 15.66
C GLU A 10 -5.56 22.93 17.07
N VAL A 11 -4.71 23.16 18.06
CA VAL A 11 -5.14 23.09 19.46
C VAL A 11 -5.80 24.41 19.84
N ILE A 12 -7.04 24.35 20.29
CA ILE A 12 -7.84 25.49 20.73
C ILE A 12 -8.21 25.35 22.20
N GLU A 13 -8.70 26.43 22.83
CA GLU A 13 -9.16 26.33 24.21
C GLU A 13 -10.27 25.28 24.35
N GLY A 14 -10.03 24.28 25.18
CA GLY A 14 -10.98 23.18 25.44
C GLY A 14 -11.10 22.12 24.35
N GLY A 15 -10.22 22.10 23.33
CA GLY A 15 -10.36 21.10 22.29
C GLY A 15 -9.28 21.09 21.19
N VAL A 16 -9.61 20.39 20.13
CA VAL A 16 -8.80 20.30 18.90
C VAL A 16 -9.73 20.50 17.70
N ASN A 17 -9.36 21.42 16.83
CA ASN A 17 -9.91 21.55 15.49
C ASN A 17 -9.12 20.65 14.54
N LEU A 18 -9.76 19.69 13.87
CA LEU A 18 -9.20 18.82 12.85
C LEU A 18 -9.87 19.11 11.52
N ARG A 19 -9.14 19.68 10.55
CA ARG A 19 -9.69 20.00 9.23
C ARG A 19 -11.01 20.81 9.26
N GLY A 20 -11.19 21.68 10.27
CA GLY A 20 -12.39 22.49 10.44
C GLY A 20 -13.49 21.84 11.27
N TYR A 21 -13.30 20.63 11.77
CA TYR A 21 -14.25 19.92 12.61
C TYR A 21 -13.76 19.81 14.06
N SER A 22 -14.67 19.86 15.04
CA SER A 22 -14.32 19.55 16.41
C SER A 22 -13.96 18.07 16.56
N LEU A 23 -12.78 17.76 17.10
CA LEU A 23 -12.38 16.37 17.37
C LEU A 23 -13.39 15.67 18.29
N ALA A 24 -13.98 16.37 19.26
CA ALA A 24 -15.01 15.82 20.13
C ALA A 24 -16.29 15.44 19.38
N GLU A 25 -16.64 16.14 18.31
CA GLU A 25 -17.76 15.74 17.44
C GLU A 25 -17.41 14.54 16.56
N ILE A 26 -16.20 14.53 15.98
CA ILE A 26 -15.69 13.37 15.22
C ILE A 26 -15.75 12.11 16.09
N MET A 27 -15.23 12.17 17.33
CA MET A 27 -15.26 11.03 18.26
C MET A 27 -16.67 10.52 18.56
N LYS A 28 -17.69 11.39 18.54
CA LYS A 28 -19.07 11.01 18.85
C LYS A 28 -19.88 10.54 17.65
N LYS A 29 -19.54 11.01 16.44
CA LYS A 29 -20.43 10.90 15.28
C LYS A 29 -19.79 10.17 14.09
N ALA A 30 -18.47 10.13 13.99
CA ALA A 30 -17.76 9.53 12.88
C ALA A 30 -17.15 8.16 13.24
N THR A 31 -17.01 7.30 12.24
CA THR A 31 -16.21 6.08 12.36
C THR A 31 -14.71 6.40 12.28
N TYR A 32 -13.87 5.44 12.66
CA TYR A 32 -12.41 5.58 12.50
C TYR A 32 -12.02 5.82 11.03
N THR A 33 -12.66 5.11 10.10
CA THR A 33 -12.44 5.27 8.65
C THR A 33 -12.73 6.69 8.18
N GLN A 34 -13.87 7.25 8.59
CA GLN A 34 -14.25 8.63 8.26
C GLN A 34 -13.27 9.66 8.85
N GLY A 35 -12.84 9.45 10.11
CA GLY A 35 -11.85 10.31 10.76
C GLY A 35 -10.46 10.23 10.10
N ALA A 36 -10.00 9.03 9.76
CA ALA A 36 -8.74 8.83 9.05
C ALA A 36 -8.80 9.46 7.65
N PHE A 37 -9.89 9.22 6.91
CA PHE A 37 -10.10 9.82 5.60
C PHE A 37 -10.07 11.35 5.66
N LEU A 38 -10.81 11.97 6.58
CA LEU A 38 -10.80 13.41 6.80
C LEU A 38 -9.38 13.94 7.08
N SER A 39 -8.64 13.26 7.96
CA SER A 39 -7.29 13.67 8.33
C SER A 39 -6.35 13.70 7.13
N LEU A 40 -6.40 12.67 6.30
CA LEU A 40 -5.50 12.47 5.16
C LEU A 40 -5.90 13.28 3.92
N THR A 41 -7.21 13.40 3.65
CA THR A 41 -7.70 14.03 2.40
C THR A 41 -8.19 15.46 2.59
N GLY A 42 -8.58 15.84 3.81
CA GLY A 42 -9.13 17.16 4.13
C GLY A 42 -10.64 17.29 3.93
N ARG A 43 -11.33 16.20 3.56
CA ARG A 43 -12.80 16.14 3.44
C ARG A 43 -13.36 14.88 4.11
N LEU A 44 -14.66 14.86 4.38
CA LEU A 44 -15.33 13.64 4.78
C LEU A 44 -15.68 12.78 3.54
N PRO A 45 -15.62 11.45 3.67
CA PRO A 45 -16.11 10.54 2.64
C PRO A 45 -17.64 10.47 2.69
N ASP A 46 -18.27 10.15 1.57
CA ASP A 46 -19.67 9.71 1.55
C ASP A 46 -19.80 8.25 2.00
N GLU A 47 -21.01 7.69 1.93
CA GLU A 47 -21.28 6.32 2.40
C GLU A 47 -20.59 5.27 1.50
N ALA A 48 -20.63 5.44 0.18
CA ALA A 48 -20.01 4.54 -0.76
C ALA A 48 -18.46 4.57 -0.64
N GLU A 49 -17.89 5.77 -0.58
CA GLU A 49 -16.46 5.97 -0.34
C GLU A 49 -16.03 5.36 1.01
N THR A 50 -16.80 5.57 2.08
CA THR A 50 -16.52 4.98 3.40
C THR A 50 -16.45 3.46 3.29
N ARG A 51 -17.42 2.84 2.62
CA ARG A 51 -17.46 1.37 2.44
C ARG A 51 -16.28 0.85 1.62
N LEU A 52 -15.91 1.54 0.53
CA LEU A 52 -14.75 1.16 -0.28
C LEU A 52 -13.44 1.31 0.51
N VAL A 53 -13.30 2.39 1.28
CA VAL A 53 -12.12 2.62 2.13
C VAL A 53 -12.03 1.59 3.25
N ASP A 54 -13.14 1.13 3.82
CA ASP A 54 -13.13 -0.02 4.74
C ASP A 54 -12.59 -1.28 4.04
N GLY A 55 -12.95 -1.51 2.78
CA GLY A 55 -12.37 -2.57 1.95
C GLY A 55 -10.85 -2.40 1.78
N VAL A 56 -10.40 -1.20 1.45
CA VAL A 56 -8.97 -0.86 1.35
C VAL A 56 -8.24 -1.13 2.65
N LEU A 57 -8.77 -0.63 3.79
CA LEU A 57 -8.13 -0.80 5.10
C LEU A 57 -8.10 -2.26 5.58
N THR A 58 -9.03 -3.09 5.12
CA THR A 58 -9.06 -4.52 5.47
C THR A 58 -8.26 -5.40 4.52
N SER A 59 -7.93 -4.93 3.31
CA SER A 59 -7.26 -5.72 2.27
C SER A 59 -5.83 -6.16 2.63
N LEU A 60 -5.16 -5.43 3.51
CA LEU A 60 -3.77 -5.65 3.92
C LEU A 60 -3.63 -5.89 5.43
N LEU A 61 -4.71 -6.27 6.13
CA LEU A 61 -4.67 -6.49 7.58
C LEU A 61 -3.55 -7.44 8.00
N ASP A 62 -3.33 -8.51 7.24
CA ASP A 62 -2.19 -9.41 7.44
C ASP A 62 -1.87 -10.20 6.17
N HIS A 63 -0.61 -10.58 6.01
CA HIS A 63 -0.13 -11.49 4.97
C HIS A 63 0.98 -12.42 5.50
N GLY A 64 1.06 -12.58 6.80
CA GLY A 64 2.04 -13.46 7.45
C GLY A 64 3.48 -13.11 7.07
N TYR A 65 4.35 -14.10 7.10
CA TYR A 65 5.79 -13.92 6.85
C TYR A 65 6.17 -13.61 5.40
N VAL A 66 5.23 -13.55 4.47
CA VAL A 66 5.48 -13.07 3.11
C VAL A 66 5.83 -11.58 3.11
N ALA A 67 5.28 -10.82 4.06
CA ALA A 67 5.55 -9.40 4.21
C ALA A 67 6.88 -9.17 4.94
N SER A 68 7.82 -8.50 4.30
CA SER A 68 9.10 -8.10 4.91
C SER A 68 8.92 -7.21 6.15
N THR A 69 7.87 -6.41 6.17
CA THR A 69 7.48 -5.58 7.32
C THR A 69 7.26 -6.40 8.58
N ILE A 70 6.53 -7.51 8.49
CA ILE A 70 6.25 -8.43 9.61
C ILE A 70 7.53 -9.13 10.05
N THR A 71 8.31 -9.68 9.11
CA THR A 71 9.55 -10.38 9.43
C THR A 71 10.55 -9.46 10.12
N ALA A 72 10.75 -8.23 9.61
CA ALA A 72 11.65 -7.24 10.21
C ALA A 72 11.19 -6.88 11.63
N ALA A 73 9.91 -6.58 11.83
CA ALA A 73 9.35 -6.24 13.13
C ALA A 73 9.57 -7.35 14.17
N ARG A 74 9.31 -8.60 13.80
CA ARG A 74 9.50 -9.76 14.71
C ARG A 74 10.98 -9.99 15.05
N TYR A 75 11.90 -9.79 14.09
CA TYR A 75 13.33 -9.84 14.39
C TYR A 75 13.75 -8.76 15.38
N ILE A 76 13.28 -7.52 15.19
CA ILE A 76 13.55 -6.42 16.13
C ILE A 76 12.97 -6.74 17.51
N ALA A 77 11.70 -7.17 17.57
CA ALA A 77 11.03 -7.51 18.82
C ALA A 77 11.76 -8.63 19.59
N SER A 78 12.33 -9.61 18.89
CA SER A 78 13.06 -10.72 19.49
C SER A 78 14.36 -10.29 20.19
N GLY A 79 15.02 -9.26 19.68
CA GLY A 79 16.24 -8.71 20.24
C GLY A 79 16.02 -7.51 21.17
N ASN A 80 14.95 -6.76 20.92
CA ASN A 80 14.50 -5.61 21.72
C ASN A 80 12.99 -5.68 21.91
N PRO A 81 12.48 -6.32 22.98
CA PRO A 81 11.07 -6.54 23.20
C PRO A 81 10.32 -5.26 23.61
N GLN A 82 10.45 -4.22 22.83
CA GLN A 82 9.73 -2.97 22.97
C GLN A 82 8.83 -2.75 21.76
N PHE A 83 7.55 -2.51 22.03
CA PHE A 83 6.48 -2.44 21.02
C PHE A 83 6.74 -1.37 19.96
N ILE A 84 6.96 -0.12 20.35
CA ILE A 84 7.12 1.01 19.43
C ILE A 84 8.33 0.84 18.48
N PRO A 85 9.56 0.53 18.96
CA PRO A 85 10.69 0.31 18.08
C PRO A 85 10.49 -0.83 17.09
N ALA A 86 9.83 -1.92 17.50
CA ALA A 86 9.55 -3.06 16.62
C ALA A 86 8.56 -2.70 15.51
N VAL A 87 7.46 -2.03 15.85
CA VAL A 87 6.48 -1.55 14.87
C VAL A 87 7.13 -0.55 13.89
N ALA A 88 7.86 0.44 14.41
CA ALA A 88 8.54 1.43 13.57
C ALA A 88 9.54 0.78 12.62
N GLY A 89 10.35 -0.17 13.09
CA GLY A 89 11.30 -0.90 12.26
C GLY A 89 10.63 -1.79 11.20
N GLY A 90 9.47 -2.34 11.51
CA GLY A 90 8.63 -3.05 10.53
C GLY A 90 8.18 -2.14 9.40
N ILE A 91 7.68 -0.94 9.71
CA ILE A 91 7.27 0.05 8.70
C ILE A 91 8.46 0.52 7.87
N LEU A 92 9.64 0.70 8.44
CA LEU A 92 10.85 1.06 7.70
C LEU A 92 11.29 0.00 6.69
N ALA A 93 10.82 -1.24 6.78
CA ALA A 93 11.06 -2.28 5.78
C ALA A 93 10.11 -2.21 4.58
N ALA A 94 9.09 -1.34 4.62
CA ALA A 94 8.27 -1.01 3.45
C ALA A 94 9.03 -0.06 2.50
N GLY A 95 8.71 -0.11 1.22
CA GLY A 95 9.32 0.76 0.22
C GLY A 95 9.28 0.15 -1.18
N SER A 96 10.30 0.40 -1.98
CA SER A 96 10.32 0.14 -3.43
C SER A 96 9.94 -1.28 -3.88
N ASN A 97 10.04 -2.29 -3.02
CA ASN A 97 9.75 -3.68 -3.36
C ASN A 97 8.53 -4.27 -2.63
N THR A 98 7.95 -3.53 -1.70
CA THR A 98 6.80 -3.99 -0.92
C THR A 98 6.06 -2.78 -0.35
N LEU A 99 4.73 -2.81 -0.38
CA LEU A 99 3.88 -1.71 0.08
C LEU A 99 4.24 -0.38 -0.61
N SER A 100 4.26 -0.39 -1.94
CA SER A 100 4.68 0.76 -2.77
C SER A 100 3.65 1.12 -3.86
N PRO A 101 2.38 1.38 -3.49
CA PRO A 101 1.34 1.74 -4.47
C PRO A 101 1.65 3.03 -5.24
N GLU A 102 2.54 3.89 -4.73
CA GLU A 102 2.98 5.10 -5.44
C GLU A 102 3.65 4.79 -6.79
N HIS A 103 4.37 3.68 -6.91
CA HIS A 103 4.96 3.31 -8.19
C HIS A 103 3.90 2.92 -9.22
N SER A 104 2.85 2.24 -8.77
CA SER A 104 1.68 1.92 -9.60
C SER A 104 0.88 3.16 -9.94
N PHE A 105 0.78 4.10 -9.02
CA PHE A 105 0.14 5.40 -9.23
C PHE A 105 0.84 6.16 -10.36
N HIS A 106 2.16 6.27 -10.31
CA HIS A 106 2.95 6.92 -11.37
C HIS A 106 2.94 6.16 -12.70
N LEU A 107 2.81 4.82 -12.68
CA LEU A 107 2.57 4.06 -13.91
C LEU A 107 1.27 4.49 -14.58
N LEU A 108 0.21 4.69 -13.81
CA LEU A 108 -1.08 5.15 -14.34
C LEU A 108 -1.00 6.59 -14.87
N ASP A 109 -0.30 7.49 -14.15
CA ASP A 109 -0.05 8.86 -14.65
C ASP A 109 0.69 8.84 -15.98
N HIS A 110 1.78 8.08 -16.07
CA HIS A 110 2.56 7.93 -17.30
C HIS A 110 1.74 7.29 -18.44
N THR A 111 0.86 6.35 -18.11
CA THR A 111 -0.04 5.76 -19.11
C THR A 111 -1.02 6.80 -19.65
N ASP A 112 -1.53 7.71 -18.82
CA ASP A 112 -2.39 8.82 -19.26
C ASP A 112 -1.63 9.79 -20.18
N GLU A 113 -0.38 10.12 -19.86
CA GLU A 113 0.49 10.94 -20.71
C GLU A 113 0.70 10.29 -22.10
N LEU A 114 0.99 8.98 -22.10
CA LEU A 114 1.17 8.23 -23.34
C LEU A 114 -0.13 8.09 -24.14
N ARG A 115 -1.27 7.97 -23.48
CA ARG A 115 -2.59 7.87 -24.10
C ARG A 115 -2.97 9.15 -24.83
N GLY A 116 -2.76 10.32 -24.21
CA GLY A 116 -3.26 11.60 -24.72
C GLY A 116 -4.78 11.56 -24.90
N ASP A 117 -5.25 11.93 -26.10
CA ASP A 117 -6.67 11.88 -26.50
C ASP A 117 -7.14 10.48 -26.98
N GLY A 118 -6.27 9.47 -26.91
CA GLY A 118 -6.56 8.09 -27.33
C GLY A 118 -7.38 7.28 -26.32
N THR A 119 -7.58 6.00 -26.63
CA THR A 119 -8.29 5.04 -25.79
C THR A 119 -7.42 4.51 -24.66
N PHE A 120 -8.03 3.86 -23.67
CA PHE A 120 -7.28 3.18 -22.60
C PHE A 120 -6.39 2.06 -23.16
N GLU A 121 -6.87 1.36 -24.19
CA GLU A 121 -6.14 0.30 -24.87
C GLU A 121 -4.88 0.84 -25.54
N GLU A 122 -4.97 1.96 -26.27
CA GLU A 122 -3.80 2.59 -26.93
C GLU A 122 -2.75 3.05 -25.91
N GLY A 123 -3.16 3.68 -24.80
CA GLY A 123 -2.25 4.05 -23.70
C GLY A 123 -1.60 2.83 -23.06
N ALA A 124 -2.38 1.78 -22.82
CA ALA A 124 -1.92 0.52 -22.26
C ALA A 124 -0.91 -0.20 -23.16
N GLU A 125 -1.17 -0.26 -24.47
CA GLU A 125 -0.22 -0.85 -25.43
C GLU A 125 1.12 -0.11 -25.45
N ARG A 126 1.09 1.22 -25.45
CA ARG A 126 2.31 2.05 -25.46
C ARG A 126 3.15 1.87 -24.20
N VAL A 127 2.53 1.91 -23.00
CA VAL A 127 3.26 1.73 -21.75
C VAL A 127 3.81 0.31 -21.63
N VAL A 128 3.04 -0.69 -22.02
CA VAL A 128 3.49 -2.10 -22.01
C VAL A 128 4.66 -2.31 -22.98
N GLU A 129 4.60 -1.75 -24.20
CA GLU A 129 5.71 -1.80 -25.16
C GLU A 129 6.97 -1.18 -24.56
N GLU A 130 6.86 -0.02 -23.93
CA GLU A 130 7.99 0.67 -23.29
C GLU A 130 8.63 -0.21 -22.22
N TYR A 131 7.85 -0.74 -21.28
CA TYR A 131 8.38 -1.55 -20.17
C TYR A 131 8.96 -2.88 -20.63
N VAL A 132 8.32 -3.56 -21.58
CA VAL A 132 8.77 -4.84 -22.11
C VAL A 132 10.05 -4.67 -22.92
N SER A 133 10.16 -3.66 -23.79
CA SER A 133 11.37 -3.39 -24.57
C SER A 133 12.57 -3.05 -23.69
N GLN A 134 12.35 -2.34 -22.57
CA GLN A 134 13.37 -2.00 -21.60
C GLN A 134 13.64 -3.13 -20.58
N LYS A 135 12.94 -4.26 -20.66
CA LYS A 135 13.02 -5.38 -19.69
C LYS A 135 12.74 -4.94 -18.24
N LYS A 136 11.93 -3.91 -18.06
CA LYS A 136 11.48 -3.42 -16.75
C LYS A 136 10.26 -4.19 -16.27
N ARG A 137 10.09 -4.26 -14.94
CA ARG A 137 8.86 -4.78 -14.33
C ARG A 137 7.81 -3.69 -14.31
N LEU A 138 6.57 -4.05 -14.64
CA LEU A 138 5.41 -3.17 -14.45
C LEU A 138 5.10 -3.05 -12.95
N PRO A 139 5.13 -1.85 -12.36
CA PRO A 139 4.64 -1.64 -11.00
C PRO A 139 3.16 -2.02 -10.87
N GLY A 140 2.77 -2.60 -9.73
CA GLY A 140 1.39 -3.03 -9.53
C GLY A 140 1.03 -4.39 -10.14
N PHE A 141 2.04 -5.12 -10.65
CA PHE A 141 1.82 -6.43 -11.28
C PHE A 141 2.74 -7.50 -10.69
N GLY A 142 2.17 -8.71 -10.53
CA GLY A 142 2.87 -9.88 -10.01
C GLY A 142 2.96 -9.92 -8.49
N HIS A 143 3.03 -11.14 -7.96
CA HIS A 143 3.13 -11.39 -6.52
C HIS A 143 3.97 -12.66 -6.27
N PRO A 144 4.74 -12.76 -5.17
CA PRO A 144 5.55 -13.95 -4.89
C PRO A 144 4.70 -15.22 -4.73
N THR A 145 3.50 -15.15 -4.16
CA THR A 145 2.60 -16.29 -3.90
C THR A 145 1.35 -16.30 -4.78
N HIS A 146 0.74 -15.16 -5.05
CA HIS A 146 -0.49 -15.03 -5.87
C HIS A 146 -0.13 -14.98 -7.35
N LYS A 147 -0.10 -16.14 -8.03
CA LYS A 147 0.38 -16.24 -9.43
C LYS A 147 -0.72 -16.12 -10.47
N THR A 148 -1.93 -16.56 -10.16
CA THR A 148 -3.05 -16.55 -11.11
C THR A 148 -3.87 -15.28 -10.98
N SER A 149 -4.16 -14.89 -9.75
CA SER A 149 -4.91 -13.70 -9.37
C SER A 149 -4.48 -13.26 -7.97
N ASP A 150 -4.46 -11.98 -7.69
CA ASP A 150 -4.41 -11.45 -6.33
C ASP A 150 -5.85 -11.17 -5.89
N PHE A 151 -6.42 -12.10 -5.11
CA PHE A 151 -7.82 -12.04 -4.69
C PHE A 151 -8.19 -10.71 -4.01
N ARG A 152 -7.21 -10.03 -3.38
CA ARG A 152 -7.44 -8.74 -2.73
C ARG A 152 -7.74 -7.65 -3.74
N ALA A 153 -7.03 -7.66 -4.88
CA ALA A 153 -7.28 -6.75 -5.98
C ALA A 153 -8.65 -7.02 -6.60
N ASP A 154 -8.99 -8.30 -6.83
CA ASP A 154 -10.27 -8.69 -7.42
C ASP A 154 -11.43 -8.25 -6.53
N VAL A 155 -11.40 -8.55 -5.23
CA VAL A 155 -12.43 -8.15 -4.26
C VAL A 155 -12.60 -6.64 -4.19
N LEU A 156 -11.50 -5.87 -4.25
CA LEU A 156 -11.58 -4.41 -4.23
C LEU A 156 -12.17 -3.84 -5.52
N PHE A 157 -11.88 -4.43 -6.69
CA PHE A 157 -12.49 -4.01 -7.95
C PHE A 157 -13.97 -4.35 -8.01
N ASP A 158 -14.36 -5.54 -7.57
CA ASP A 158 -15.77 -5.95 -7.48
C ASP A 158 -16.54 -5.00 -6.54
N LEU A 159 -15.96 -4.67 -5.38
CA LEU A 159 -16.56 -3.75 -4.43
C LEU A 159 -16.68 -2.32 -5.00
N ALA A 160 -15.68 -1.85 -5.74
CA ALA A 160 -15.74 -0.55 -6.40
C ALA A 160 -16.85 -0.50 -7.46
N GLU A 161 -17.01 -1.57 -8.24
CA GLU A 161 -18.09 -1.71 -9.23
C GLU A 161 -19.48 -1.73 -8.55
N GLU A 162 -19.65 -2.54 -7.51
CA GLU A 162 -20.90 -2.61 -6.73
C GLU A 162 -21.32 -1.25 -6.15
N LEU A 163 -20.35 -0.42 -5.76
CA LEU A 163 -20.58 0.91 -5.20
C LEU A 163 -20.66 2.02 -6.26
N GLY A 164 -20.46 1.72 -7.53
CA GLY A 164 -20.42 2.71 -8.61
C GLY A 164 -19.20 3.63 -8.56
N LEU A 165 -18.10 3.15 -7.99
CA LEU A 165 -16.82 3.86 -7.83
C LEU A 165 -15.72 3.30 -8.75
N ASP A 166 -16.08 2.46 -9.74
CA ASP A 166 -15.17 1.90 -10.75
C ASP A 166 -14.80 2.93 -11.83
N GLY A 167 -13.92 3.82 -11.48
CA GLY A 167 -13.55 4.97 -12.33
C GLY A 167 -12.63 4.62 -13.50
N SER A 168 -12.02 5.65 -14.07
CA SER A 168 -11.16 5.53 -15.24
C SER A 168 -9.84 4.82 -14.95
N SER A 169 -9.32 4.93 -13.73
CA SER A 169 -8.04 4.36 -13.35
C SER A 169 -8.11 2.86 -13.15
N ILE A 170 -9.24 2.34 -12.62
CA ILE A 170 -9.50 0.89 -12.57
C ILE A 170 -9.59 0.32 -13.99
N LYS A 171 -10.32 0.96 -14.90
CA LYS A 171 -10.41 0.55 -16.31
C LYS A 171 -9.05 0.57 -17.00
N GLN A 172 -8.24 1.57 -16.71
CA GLN A 172 -6.89 1.73 -17.26
C GLN A 172 -5.93 0.62 -16.79
N ILE A 173 -5.86 0.30 -15.50
CA ILE A 173 -4.98 -0.77 -15.03
C ILE A 173 -5.40 -2.14 -15.57
N GLN A 174 -6.70 -2.36 -15.74
CA GLN A 174 -7.22 -3.56 -16.38
C GLN A 174 -6.85 -3.62 -17.88
N ALA A 175 -6.85 -2.47 -18.59
CA ALA A 175 -6.38 -2.40 -19.97
C ALA A 175 -4.88 -2.70 -20.06
N ILE A 176 -4.06 -2.18 -19.14
CA ILE A 176 -2.62 -2.50 -19.04
C ILE A 176 -2.41 -4.01 -18.84
N ASN A 177 -3.22 -4.66 -18.00
CA ASN A 177 -3.14 -6.11 -17.80
C ASN A 177 -3.45 -6.88 -19.08
N ARG A 178 -4.52 -6.51 -19.79
CA ARG A 178 -4.88 -7.13 -21.08
C ARG A 178 -3.77 -6.96 -22.12
N ALA A 179 -3.25 -5.74 -22.27
CA ALA A 179 -2.16 -5.45 -23.19
C ALA A 179 -0.88 -6.22 -22.84
N PHE A 180 -0.55 -6.33 -21.54
CA PHE A 180 0.60 -7.11 -21.09
C PHE A 180 0.49 -8.60 -21.41
N ILE A 181 -0.68 -9.19 -21.18
CA ILE A 181 -0.94 -10.60 -21.54
C ILE A 181 -0.86 -10.80 -23.06
N ALA A 182 -1.48 -9.92 -23.84
CA ALA A 182 -1.44 -9.97 -25.29
C ALA A 182 -0.01 -9.87 -25.84
N LYS A 183 0.81 -8.98 -25.28
CA LYS A 183 2.20 -8.76 -25.71
C LYS A 183 3.15 -9.89 -25.32
N THR A 184 2.98 -10.47 -24.13
CA THR A 184 3.98 -11.39 -23.54
C THR A 184 3.53 -12.84 -23.47
N GLY A 185 2.25 -13.12 -23.60
CA GLY A 185 1.63 -14.43 -23.33
C GLY A 185 1.64 -14.84 -21.86
N LYS A 186 2.07 -13.98 -20.95
CA LYS A 186 2.20 -14.31 -19.51
C LYS A 186 0.88 -14.01 -18.79
N THR A 187 0.23 -15.06 -18.32
CA THR A 187 -1.00 -14.97 -17.52
C THR A 187 -0.77 -15.12 -16.02
N ASN A 188 0.48 -15.34 -15.60
CA ASN A 188 0.87 -15.56 -14.21
C ASN A 188 1.49 -14.33 -13.54
N ILE A 189 1.18 -13.14 -14.03
CA ILE A 189 1.59 -11.84 -13.51
C ILE A 189 0.33 -10.97 -13.39
N PRO A 190 -0.56 -11.27 -12.41
CA PRO A 190 -1.81 -10.53 -12.24
C PRO A 190 -1.57 -9.13 -11.71
N ILE A 191 -2.59 -8.26 -11.79
CA ILE A 191 -2.66 -7.03 -11.00
C ILE A 191 -2.57 -7.43 -9.54
N ASN A 192 -1.65 -6.82 -8.78
CA ASN A 192 -1.51 -7.05 -7.35
C ASN A 192 -2.20 -5.95 -6.53
N ILE A 193 -2.15 -6.10 -5.22
CA ILE A 193 -2.82 -5.17 -4.31
C ILE A 193 -2.29 -3.72 -4.45
N ASP A 194 -0.98 -3.50 -4.70
CA ASP A 194 -0.44 -2.14 -4.89
C ASP A 194 -1.02 -1.48 -6.16
N GLY A 195 -1.22 -2.26 -7.22
CA GLY A 195 -1.90 -1.80 -8.44
C GLY A 195 -3.36 -1.43 -8.20
N ALA A 196 -4.09 -2.26 -7.45
CA ALA A 196 -5.49 -1.99 -7.10
C ALA A 196 -5.63 -0.73 -6.23
N LEU A 197 -4.77 -0.59 -5.20
CA LEU A 197 -4.78 0.58 -4.33
C LEU A 197 -4.46 1.87 -5.10
N ALA A 198 -3.53 1.82 -6.05
CA ALA A 198 -3.20 2.97 -6.89
C ALA A 198 -4.38 3.38 -7.77
N ALA A 199 -5.04 2.43 -8.41
CA ALA A 199 -6.19 2.70 -9.27
C ALA A 199 -7.37 3.28 -8.47
N ILE A 200 -7.74 2.66 -7.36
CA ILE A 200 -8.80 3.13 -6.46
C ILE A 200 -8.45 4.51 -5.89
N GLY A 201 -7.21 4.70 -5.43
CA GLY A 201 -6.78 5.99 -4.89
C GLY A 201 -6.93 7.13 -5.90
N ARG A 202 -6.54 6.90 -7.17
CA ARG A 202 -6.73 7.89 -8.25
C ARG A 202 -8.21 8.16 -8.53
N ASP A 203 -9.05 7.12 -8.57
CA ASP A 203 -10.48 7.28 -8.81
C ASP A 203 -11.19 8.01 -7.66
N LEU A 204 -10.68 7.88 -6.42
CA LEU A 204 -11.13 8.67 -5.26
C LEU A 204 -10.49 10.07 -5.16
N GLY A 205 -9.64 10.44 -6.12
CA GLY A 205 -8.97 11.75 -6.17
C GLY A 205 -7.82 11.90 -5.16
N TRP A 206 -7.23 10.78 -4.69
CA TRP A 206 -6.08 10.84 -3.79
C TRP A 206 -4.79 11.16 -4.55
N SER A 207 -3.82 11.72 -3.85
CA SER A 207 -2.44 11.76 -4.33
C SER A 207 -1.73 10.42 -4.10
N ALA A 208 -0.58 10.22 -4.73
CA ALA A 208 0.27 9.05 -4.51
C ALA A 208 0.61 8.88 -3.01
N ASN A 209 0.96 9.97 -2.31
CA ASN A 209 1.27 9.93 -0.88
C ASN A 209 0.05 9.57 -0.01
N GLN A 210 -1.15 10.04 -0.37
CA GLN A 210 -2.37 9.66 0.33
C GLN A 210 -2.66 8.17 0.13
N THR A 211 -2.46 7.64 -1.07
CA THR A 211 -2.59 6.21 -1.36
C THR A 211 -1.63 5.36 -0.51
N VAL A 212 -0.36 5.77 -0.41
CA VAL A 212 0.61 5.14 0.51
C VAL A 212 0.16 5.22 1.95
N ALA A 213 -0.38 6.36 2.39
CA ALA A 213 -0.84 6.53 3.77
C ALA A 213 -1.98 5.55 4.12
N PHE A 214 -2.96 5.34 3.22
CA PHE A 214 -4.01 4.34 3.42
C PHE A 214 -3.45 2.91 3.41
N ALA A 215 -2.47 2.60 2.55
CA ALA A 215 -1.79 1.31 2.55
C ALA A 215 -1.03 1.06 3.86
N VAL A 216 -0.36 2.07 4.41
CA VAL A 216 0.30 2.00 5.73
C VAL A 216 -0.72 1.75 6.84
N LEU A 217 -1.84 2.49 6.88
CA LEU A 217 -2.90 2.25 7.86
C LEU A 217 -3.45 0.82 7.78
N SER A 218 -3.57 0.29 6.58
CA SER A 218 -4.08 -1.06 6.31
C SER A 218 -3.19 -2.17 6.90
N VAL A 219 -1.86 -2.03 6.85
CA VAL A 219 -0.93 -3.08 7.36
C VAL A 219 -0.65 -2.97 8.85
N LEU A 220 -0.90 -1.81 9.48
CA LEU A 220 -0.56 -1.59 10.89
C LEU A 220 -1.20 -2.59 11.85
N PRO A 221 -2.49 -2.96 11.75
CA PRO A 221 -3.09 -3.89 12.70
C PRO A 221 -2.41 -5.26 12.72
N GLY A 222 -2.16 -5.86 11.55
CA GLY A 222 -1.46 -7.15 11.45
C GLY A 222 -0.02 -7.06 11.95
N LEU A 223 0.70 -6.00 11.54
CA LEU A 223 2.06 -5.75 12.00
C LEU A 223 2.12 -5.64 13.54
N MET A 224 1.21 -4.89 14.15
CA MET A 224 1.13 -4.73 15.60
C MET A 224 0.79 -6.06 16.30
N ALA A 225 -0.14 -6.84 15.74
CA ALA A 225 -0.50 -8.15 16.26
C ALA A 225 0.70 -9.11 16.30
N HIS A 226 1.49 -9.15 15.21
CA HIS A 226 2.71 -9.96 15.16
C HIS A 226 3.80 -9.48 16.12
N VAL A 227 3.90 -8.18 16.38
CA VAL A 227 4.84 -7.64 17.38
C VAL A 227 4.40 -8.02 18.79
N ILE A 228 3.11 -7.92 19.11
CA ILE A 228 2.55 -8.35 20.39
C ILE A 228 2.85 -9.84 20.62
N GLU A 229 2.50 -10.69 19.65
CA GLU A 229 2.77 -12.13 19.73
C GLU A 229 4.25 -12.43 19.96
N GLU A 230 5.16 -11.75 19.23
CA GLU A 230 6.59 -11.96 19.40
C GLU A 230 7.10 -11.57 20.78
N ILE A 231 6.60 -10.44 21.34
CA ILE A 231 6.99 -9.98 22.68
C ILE A 231 6.46 -10.91 23.77
N GLU A 232 5.21 -11.38 23.64
CA GLU A 232 4.54 -12.14 24.70
C GLU A 232 4.87 -13.62 24.68
N THR A 233 5.04 -14.21 23.49
CA THR A 233 5.17 -15.67 23.32
C THR A 233 6.36 -16.10 22.45
N GLY A 234 7.04 -15.16 21.82
CA GLY A 234 8.15 -15.43 20.92
C GLY A 234 9.43 -15.87 21.64
N ARG A 235 10.38 -16.39 20.85
CA ARG A 235 11.71 -16.73 21.37
C ARG A 235 12.57 -15.48 21.45
N PRO A 236 13.19 -15.18 22.58
CA PRO A 236 14.24 -14.18 22.65
C PRO A 236 15.38 -14.50 21.68
N LEU A 237 15.91 -13.45 21.05
CA LEU A 237 17.09 -13.49 20.19
C LEU A 237 16.95 -14.50 19.02
N ARG A 238 16.05 -14.18 18.07
CA ARG A 238 16.00 -14.92 16.81
C ARG A 238 17.30 -14.72 16.01
N TYR A 239 17.82 -15.78 15.41
CA TYR A 239 19.00 -15.73 14.57
C TYR A 239 18.79 -16.64 13.35
N ILE A 240 19.50 -16.31 12.25
CA ILE A 240 19.50 -17.12 11.04
C ILE A 240 20.53 -18.22 11.22
N GLN A 241 20.07 -19.48 11.13
CA GLN A 241 20.95 -20.67 11.30
C GLN A 241 21.65 -21.06 10.00
N ASP A 242 20.99 -20.85 8.86
CA ASP A 242 21.44 -21.31 7.55
C ASP A 242 21.86 -20.08 6.73
N GLY A 243 23.15 -19.77 6.79
CA GLY A 243 23.77 -18.73 5.97
C GLY A 243 25.11 -19.23 5.45
N ASP A 244 25.32 -19.13 4.15
CA ASP A 244 26.59 -19.51 3.51
C ASP A 244 27.60 -18.36 3.66
N TYR A 245 28.74 -18.68 4.24
CA TYR A 245 29.90 -17.79 4.20
C TYR A 245 30.63 -17.93 2.85
N VAL A 246 30.52 -16.92 2.01
CA VAL A 246 31.16 -16.89 0.67
C VAL A 246 32.46 -16.09 0.63
N GLY A 247 32.98 -15.71 1.78
CA GLY A 247 34.26 -15.02 1.89
C GLY A 247 35.46 -15.97 1.85
N GLU A 248 36.68 -15.45 2.12
CA GLU A 248 37.90 -16.25 2.15
C GLU A 248 37.91 -17.22 3.35
N PRO A 249 38.39 -18.46 3.17
CA PRO A 249 38.48 -19.40 4.28
C PRO A 249 39.46 -18.91 5.34
N LEU A 250 39.31 -19.46 6.56
CA LEU A 250 40.17 -19.13 7.71
C LEU A 250 41.60 -19.66 7.46
N ALA A 251 42.43 -18.86 6.79
CA ALA A 251 43.82 -19.19 6.51
C ALA A 251 44.78 -18.01 6.79
N LYS A 252 44.22 -16.81 7.02
CA LYS A 252 45.06 -15.61 7.26
C LYS A 252 45.43 -15.51 8.74
N LYS A 253 46.72 -15.22 8.99
CA LYS A 253 47.21 -14.83 10.32
C LYS A 253 47.35 -13.31 10.38
N LEU A 254 47.13 -12.72 11.54
CA LEU A 254 47.36 -11.31 11.82
C LEU A 254 48.86 -11.04 11.88
#